data_c7e8fa0a55b08377c8d7d89ffd90f56b
#
_entry.id   c7e8fa0a55b08377c8d7d89ffd90f56b
#
_cell.length_a   1.000
_cell.length_b   1.000
_cell.length_c   1.000
_cell.angle_alpha   90.00
_cell.angle_beta   90.00
_cell.angle_gamma   90.00
#
_symmetry.space_group_name_H-M   'P 1'
#
loop_
_entity.id
_entity.type
_entity.pdbx_description
1 polymer ?
#
loop_
_entity_poly.entity_id
_entity_poly.type
_entity_poly.pdbx_seq_one_letter_code
_entity_poly.pdbx_strand_id
1 'polypeptide(L)'
;AGHPTGGAVDCMLYEGESPTQLGTSPTAFGEEVDPKRYYPLSDCVTPLERGNRLFLREAMMTQGFAPFNAEWWHFSYGDRDWACFYGENSALYDSVPYEEVAELIS
;
A
#
# COMPACT_ATOMS: atom_id res chain seq x y z
N ALA A 1 -2.21 10.19 -2.81
CA ALA A 1 -2.66 10.61 -4.14
C ALA A 1 -3.34 9.50 -4.94
N GLY A 2 -3.06 8.22 -4.66
CA GLY A 2 -3.66 7.08 -5.37
C GLY A 2 -5.06 6.70 -4.91
N HIS A 3 -5.38 6.87 -3.62
CA HIS A 3 -6.67 6.47 -3.06
C HIS A 3 -7.89 7.15 -3.71
N PRO A 4 -7.84 8.44 -4.08
CA PRO A 4 -8.98 9.09 -4.76
C PRO A 4 -9.34 8.50 -6.12
N THR A 5 -8.44 7.73 -6.75
CA THR A 5 -8.74 7.05 -8.03
C THR A 5 -9.52 5.75 -7.83
N GLY A 6 -9.59 5.25 -6.60
CA GLY A 6 -10.07 3.90 -6.30
C GLY A 6 -9.08 2.79 -6.65
N GLY A 7 -7.90 3.13 -7.20
CA GLY A 7 -6.87 2.15 -7.59
C GLY A 7 -5.88 1.79 -6.50
N ALA A 8 -5.84 2.53 -5.40
CA ALA A 8 -4.91 2.28 -4.30
C ALA A 8 -5.61 1.63 -3.11
N VAL A 9 -4.93 0.66 -2.49
CA VAL A 9 -5.43 -0.05 -1.32
C VAL A 9 -4.33 -0.16 -0.27
N ASP A 10 -4.73 -0.19 1.00
CA ASP A 10 -3.86 -0.51 2.12
C ASP A 10 -4.17 -1.94 2.56
N CYS A 11 -3.12 -2.76 2.66
CA CYS A 11 -3.27 -4.19 2.89
C CYS A 11 -2.48 -4.65 4.11
N MET A 12 -3.00 -5.68 4.79
CA MET A 12 -2.33 -6.41 5.85
C MET A 12 -2.36 -7.90 5.53
N LEU A 13 -1.48 -8.66 6.18
CA LEU A 13 -1.51 -10.13 6.14
C LEU A 13 -2.10 -10.67 7.44
N TYR A 14 -2.93 -11.68 7.31
CA TYR A 14 -3.47 -12.43 8.43
C TYR A 14 -3.11 -13.92 8.30
N GLU A 15 -2.88 -14.56 9.43
CA GLU A 15 -2.81 -16.00 9.52
C GLU A 15 -4.04 -16.47 10.31
N GLY A 16 -5.05 -16.98 9.59
CA GLY A 16 -6.38 -17.19 10.17
C GLY A 16 -7.02 -15.87 10.58
N GLU A 17 -7.34 -15.71 11.86
CA GLU A 17 -7.94 -14.49 12.42
C GLU A 17 -6.92 -13.55 13.05
N SER A 18 -5.64 -13.92 13.05
CA SER A 18 -4.58 -13.15 13.69
C SER A 18 -3.76 -12.38 12.66
N PRO A 19 -3.52 -11.06 12.87
CA PRO A 19 -2.61 -10.33 12.01
C PRO A 19 -1.18 -10.85 12.18
N THR A 20 -0.44 -10.96 11.08
CA THR A 20 0.98 -11.31 11.14
C THR A 20 1.79 -10.11 11.64
N GLN A 21 3.01 -10.38 12.10
CA GLN A 21 3.92 -9.33 12.55
C GLN A 21 4.50 -8.61 11.33
N LEU A 22 4.17 -7.35 11.17
CA LEU A 22 4.60 -6.49 10.07
C LEU A 22 5.40 -5.27 10.53
N GLY A 23 5.57 -5.09 11.84
CA GLY A 23 6.43 -4.08 12.45
C GLY A 23 5.74 -2.78 12.79
N THR A 24 4.76 -2.36 12.02
CA THR A 24 3.90 -1.19 12.31
C THR A 24 2.47 -1.50 11.89
N SER A 25 1.54 -0.69 12.37
CA SER A 25 0.17 -0.70 11.85
C SER A 25 0.05 0.24 10.66
N PRO A 26 -0.81 -0.03 9.66
CA PRO A 26 -1.11 0.93 8.60
C PRO A 26 -1.71 2.24 9.12
N THR A 27 -2.24 2.24 10.33
CA THR A 27 -2.86 3.42 10.96
C THR A 27 -1.94 4.16 11.92
N ALA A 28 -0.64 3.84 11.94
CA ALA A 28 0.32 4.42 12.88
C ALA A 28 0.75 5.86 12.54
N PHE A 29 0.19 6.45 11.50
CA PHE A 29 0.46 7.85 11.13
C PHE A 29 0.12 8.80 12.27
N GLY A 30 1.05 9.71 12.58
CA GLY A 30 0.89 10.66 13.67
C GLY A 30 1.32 10.14 15.03
N GLU A 31 1.66 8.86 15.17
CA GLU A 31 2.31 8.31 16.34
C GLU A 31 3.82 8.60 16.29
N GLU A 32 4.49 8.55 17.44
CA GLU A 32 5.95 8.74 17.52
C GLU A 32 6.69 7.50 17.03
N VAL A 33 6.56 7.21 15.74
CA VAL A 33 7.25 6.10 15.08
C VAL A 33 8.23 6.69 14.07
N ASP A 34 9.47 6.19 14.08
CA ASP A 34 10.45 6.57 13.06
C ASP A 34 9.89 6.23 11.69
N PRO A 35 9.77 7.21 10.75
CA PRO A 35 9.26 6.95 9.39
C PRO A 35 10.02 5.88 8.64
N LYS A 36 11.26 5.60 8.98
CA LYS A 36 12.05 4.51 8.39
C LYS A 36 11.43 3.14 8.66
N ARG A 37 10.64 2.98 9.70
CA ARG A 37 9.94 1.74 9.98
C ARG A 37 8.81 1.44 9.00
N TYR A 38 8.33 2.44 8.28
CA TYR A 38 7.28 2.27 7.27
C TYR A 38 7.80 1.71 5.94
N TYR A 39 9.09 1.89 5.64
CA TYR A 39 9.65 1.43 4.37
C TYR A 39 9.56 -0.10 4.27
N PRO A 40 9.08 -0.66 3.13
CA PRO A 40 8.94 -2.11 2.97
C PRO A 40 10.24 -2.87 3.30
N LEU A 41 11.38 -2.32 2.90
CA LEU A 41 12.69 -2.93 3.07
C LEU A 41 13.48 -2.31 4.21
N SER A 42 12.80 -1.81 5.24
CA SER A 42 13.42 -1.15 6.38
C SER A 42 14.37 -2.08 7.14
N ASP A 43 15.51 -1.54 7.56
CA ASP A 43 16.42 -2.21 8.50
C ASP A 43 16.00 -2.02 9.95
N CYS A 44 14.99 -1.20 10.20
CA CYS A 44 14.50 -0.87 11.54
C CYS A 44 13.45 -1.87 12.06
N VAL A 45 13.18 -2.96 11.34
CA VAL A 45 12.23 -4.01 11.72
C VAL A 45 12.96 -5.35 11.85
N THR A 46 12.33 -6.31 12.52
CA THR A 46 12.90 -7.64 12.68
C THR A 46 12.97 -8.39 11.36
N PRO A 47 13.82 -9.41 11.22
CA PRO A 47 13.85 -10.26 10.03
C PRO A 47 12.50 -10.91 9.72
N LEU A 48 11.75 -11.32 10.75
CA LEU A 48 10.41 -11.90 10.57
C LEU A 48 9.44 -10.86 9.99
N GLU A 49 9.42 -9.65 10.55
CA GLU A 49 8.58 -8.57 10.08
C GLU A 49 8.92 -8.19 8.63
N ARG A 50 10.20 -8.11 8.30
CA ARG A 50 10.65 -7.85 6.94
C ARG A 50 10.22 -8.97 5.98
N GLY A 51 10.37 -10.22 6.38
CA GLY A 51 9.96 -11.37 5.58
C GLY A 51 8.48 -11.36 5.27
N ASN A 52 7.65 -11.02 6.26
CA ASN A 52 6.20 -10.89 6.09
C ASN A 52 5.84 -9.74 5.13
N ARG A 53 6.53 -8.61 5.23
CA ARG A 53 6.35 -7.48 4.29
C ARG A 53 6.72 -7.86 2.86
N LEU A 54 7.82 -8.58 2.68
CA LEU A 54 8.26 -9.04 1.36
C LEU A 54 7.27 -10.04 0.77
N PHE A 55 6.72 -10.92 1.58
CA PHE A 55 5.69 -11.85 1.14
C PHE A 55 4.45 -11.12 0.61
N LEU A 56 3.97 -10.13 1.37
CA LEU A 56 2.84 -9.29 0.93
C LEU A 56 3.17 -8.55 -0.36
N ARG A 57 4.34 -7.94 -0.43
CA ARG A 57 4.81 -7.20 -1.61
C ARG A 57 4.83 -8.08 -2.85
N GLU A 58 5.41 -9.27 -2.77
CA GLU A 58 5.46 -10.20 -3.89
C GLU A 58 4.08 -10.69 -4.32
N ALA A 59 3.22 -11.00 -3.36
CA ALA A 59 1.86 -11.44 -3.65
C ALA A 59 1.09 -10.36 -4.42
N MET A 60 1.19 -9.10 -3.99
CA MET A 60 0.52 -7.98 -4.66
C MET A 60 1.13 -7.69 -6.03
N MET A 61 2.45 -7.71 -6.15
CA MET A 61 3.12 -7.49 -7.44
C MET A 61 2.78 -8.58 -8.46
N THR A 62 2.63 -9.83 -8.02
CA THR A 62 2.23 -10.93 -8.89
C THR A 62 0.86 -10.69 -9.52
N GLN A 63 -0.01 -9.94 -8.86
CA GLN A 63 -1.31 -9.54 -9.37
C GLN A 63 -1.29 -8.20 -10.12
N GLY A 64 -0.12 -7.64 -10.37
CA GLY A 64 0.04 -6.42 -11.13
C GLY A 64 -0.02 -5.13 -10.33
N PHE A 65 -0.09 -5.19 -9.00
CA PHE A 65 -0.08 -4.00 -8.15
C PHE A 65 1.33 -3.42 -8.05
N ALA A 66 1.41 -2.09 -7.96
CA ALA A 66 2.64 -1.38 -7.69
C ALA A 66 2.81 -1.18 -6.18
N PRO A 67 3.98 -1.55 -5.61
CA PRO A 67 4.27 -1.24 -4.22
C PRO A 67 4.65 0.24 -4.07
N PHE A 68 4.62 0.73 -2.83
CA PHE A 68 5.07 2.07 -2.49
C PHE A 68 6.30 1.99 -1.57
N ASN A 69 7.38 2.64 -1.95
CA ASN A 69 8.64 2.51 -1.23
C ASN A 69 8.67 3.20 0.13
N ALA A 70 7.73 4.10 0.42
CA ALA A 70 7.63 4.78 1.70
C ALA A 70 6.71 4.08 2.70
N GLU A 71 5.87 3.14 2.25
CA GLU A 71 4.86 2.47 3.07
C GLU A 71 4.72 1.01 2.65
N TRP A 72 4.90 0.08 3.59
CA TRP A 72 4.83 -1.35 3.29
C TRP A 72 3.42 -1.85 2.96
N TRP A 73 2.39 -1.12 3.40
CA TRP A 73 0.97 -1.53 3.28
C TRP A 73 0.27 -0.97 2.05
N HIS A 74 0.84 0.03 1.38
CA HIS A 74 0.20 0.74 0.28
C HIS A 74 0.56 0.12 -1.07
N PHE A 75 -0.48 -0.23 -1.84
CA PHE A 75 -0.36 -0.79 -3.18
C PHE A 75 -1.35 -0.11 -4.11
N SER A 76 -0.97 0.04 -5.37
CA SER A 76 -1.82 0.71 -6.34
C SER A 76 -1.87 -0.02 -7.67
N TYR A 77 -2.98 0.17 -8.38
CA TYR A 77 -3.18 -0.37 -9.72
C TYR A 77 -3.91 0.67 -10.56
N GLY A 78 -3.32 1.01 -11.70
CA GLY A 78 -3.93 1.91 -12.67
C GLY A 78 -3.87 3.40 -12.32
N ASP A 79 -3.35 3.78 -11.15
CA ASP A 79 -3.12 5.17 -10.78
C ASP A 79 -1.76 5.67 -11.26
N ARG A 80 -1.40 6.91 -10.89
CA ARG A 80 -0.11 7.50 -11.30
C ARG A 80 1.08 6.77 -10.72
N ASP A 81 1.00 6.32 -9.49
CA ASP A 81 2.09 5.60 -8.83
C ASP A 81 2.31 4.25 -9.50
N TRP A 82 1.24 3.55 -9.87
CA TRP A 82 1.30 2.32 -10.66
C TRP A 82 1.94 2.55 -12.03
N ALA A 83 1.52 3.60 -12.73
CA ALA A 83 2.06 3.92 -14.06
C ALA A 83 3.55 4.24 -13.97
N CYS A 84 3.95 5.02 -12.96
CA CYS A 84 5.35 5.36 -12.74
C CYS A 84 6.19 4.12 -12.42
N PHE A 85 5.70 3.25 -11.54
CA PHE A 85 6.44 2.06 -11.12
C PHE A 85 6.68 1.10 -12.27
N TYR A 86 5.67 0.85 -13.11
CA TYR A 86 5.77 -0.08 -14.24
C TYR A 86 6.20 0.57 -15.55
N GLY A 87 6.53 1.86 -15.55
CA GLY A 87 6.99 2.55 -16.75
C GLY A 87 5.90 2.79 -17.80
N GLU A 88 4.64 2.83 -17.38
CA GLU A 88 3.52 3.13 -18.27
C GLU A 88 3.46 4.62 -18.60
N ASN A 89 2.97 4.95 -19.80
CA ASN A 89 2.90 6.33 -20.26
C ASN A 89 1.83 7.16 -19.56
N SER A 90 0.79 6.50 -19.04
CA SER A 90 -0.31 7.17 -18.36
C SER A 90 -1.01 6.23 -17.37
N ALA A 91 -1.65 6.81 -16.37
CA ALA A 91 -2.52 6.08 -15.46
C ALA A 91 -3.78 5.62 -16.20
N LEU A 92 -4.36 4.49 -15.74
CA LEU A 92 -5.64 3.99 -16.22
C LEU A 92 -6.82 4.74 -15.58
N TYR A 93 -6.62 5.26 -14.36
CA TYR A 93 -7.65 5.89 -13.55
C TYR A 93 -7.21 7.29 -13.11
N ASP A 94 -8.14 8.24 -13.17
CA ASP A 94 -7.97 9.56 -12.58
C ASP A 94 -8.62 9.62 -11.20
N SER A 95 -8.26 10.66 -10.44
CA SER A 95 -8.90 10.93 -9.16
C SER A 95 -10.39 11.21 -9.36
N VAL A 96 -11.22 10.64 -8.49
CA VAL A 96 -12.66 10.87 -8.50
C VAL A 96 -12.98 11.89 -7.40
N PRO A 97 -13.67 13.01 -7.72
CA PRO A 97 -14.09 13.97 -6.71
C PRO A 97 -15.00 13.31 -5.67
N TYR A 98 -14.86 13.72 -4.41
CA TYR A 98 -15.64 13.17 -3.31
C TYR A 98 -17.16 13.26 -3.55
N GLU A 99 -17.62 14.36 -4.13
CA GLU A 99 -19.03 14.58 -4.42
C GLU A 99 -19.61 13.50 -5.34
N GLU A 100 -18.86 13.08 -6.36
CA GLU A 100 -19.29 12.02 -7.28
C GLU A 100 -19.36 10.67 -6.57
N VAL A 101 -18.38 10.38 -5.71
CA VAL A 101 -18.38 9.14 -4.92
C VAL A 101 -19.55 9.12 -3.95
N ALA A 102 -19.82 10.24 -3.29
CA ALA A 102 -20.93 10.37 -2.36
C ALA A 102 -22.28 10.13 -3.04
N GLU A 103 -22.47 10.59 -4.28
CA GLU A 103 -23.68 10.33 -5.07
C GLU A 103 -23.86 8.85 -5.40
N LEU A 104 -22.75 8.14 -5.68
CA LEU A 104 -22.80 6.73 -6.04
C LEU A 104 -23.19 5.81 -4.87
N ILE A 105 -22.87 6.21 -3.65
CA ILE A 105 -23.07 5.40 -2.44
C ILE A 105 -24.24 5.85 -1.57
N SER A 106 -24.90 6.93 -1.95
CA SER A 106 -26.05 7.47 -1.19
C SER A 106 -27.40 6.85 -1.59
#